data_bb72b9391f31c554bdc5acc554be0106
#
_entry.id   bb72b9391f31c554bdc5acc554be0106
#
_cell.length_a   1.000
_cell.length_b   1.000
_cell.length_c   1.000
_cell.angle_alpha   90.00
_cell.angle_beta   90.00
_cell.angle_gamma   90.00
#
_symmetry.space_group_name_H-M   'P 1'
#
loop_
_entity.id
_entity.type
_entity.pdbx_description
1 polymer ?
#
loop_
_entity_poly.entity_id
_entity_poly.type
_entity_poly.pdbx_seq_one_letter_code
_entity_poly.pdbx_strand_id
1 'polypeptide(L)'
;MKKLLIVSSVAALLSTAAFAADGATIYKKCVACHGAKAEKVFNNKVPALTSLDAAAIEAALKGYKTGANKFGLGAILKPIATPMSDDDIQAVAEYIQTLK
;
A
#
# COMPACT_ATOMS: atom_id res chain seq x y z
N MET A 1 -25.54 31.65 11.84
CA MET A 1 -25.56 30.49 12.71
C MET A 1 -25.56 29.20 11.93
N LYS A 2 -26.59 28.95 11.14
CA LYS A 2 -26.67 27.72 10.36
C LYS A 2 -25.55 27.55 9.38
N LYS A 3 -25.11 28.65 8.76
CA LYS A 3 -24.03 28.62 7.78
C LYS A 3 -22.69 28.23 8.39
N LEU A 4 -22.45 28.63 9.63
CA LEU A 4 -21.21 28.29 10.32
C LEU A 4 -21.05 26.80 10.53
N LEU A 5 -22.14 26.11 10.83
CA LEU A 5 -22.11 24.67 11.02
C LEU A 5 -21.69 23.93 9.76
N ILE A 6 -22.18 24.39 8.60
CA ILE A 6 -21.84 23.78 7.32
C ILE A 6 -20.34 23.93 7.04
N VAL A 7 -19.81 25.11 7.27
CA VAL A 7 -18.36 25.37 7.05
C VAL A 7 -17.52 24.47 7.96
N SER A 8 -17.90 24.30 9.21
CA SER A 8 -17.18 23.45 10.13
C SER A 8 -17.13 21.99 9.67
N SER A 9 -18.23 21.49 9.14
CA SER A 9 -18.28 20.13 8.63
C SER A 9 -17.33 19.91 7.47
N VAL A 10 -17.25 20.85 6.54
CA VAL A 10 -16.33 20.77 5.41
C VAL A 10 -14.88 20.76 5.89
N ALA A 11 -14.54 21.61 6.81
CA ALA A 11 -13.19 21.66 7.34
C ALA A 11 -12.78 20.35 8.00
N ALA A 12 -13.69 19.71 8.72
CA ALA A 12 -13.41 18.44 9.37
C ALA A 12 -13.11 17.35 8.35
N LEU A 13 -13.85 17.31 7.24
CA LEU A 13 -13.62 16.32 6.19
C LEU A 13 -12.26 16.52 5.54
N LEU A 14 -11.87 17.75 5.26
CA LEU A 14 -10.56 18.04 4.67
C LEU A 14 -9.43 17.62 5.59
N SER A 15 -9.55 17.86 6.89
CA SER A 15 -8.54 17.46 7.86
C SER A 15 -8.37 15.94 7.88
N THR A 16 -9.45 15.19 7.82
CA THR A 16 -9.39 13.74 7.78
C THR A 16 -8.65 13.26 6.54
N ALA A 17 -8.94 13.84 5.39
CA ALA A 17 -8.29 13.46 4.14
C ALA A 17 -6.78 13.75 4.17
N ALA A 18 -6.35 14.82 4.88
CA ALA A 18 -4.95 15.18 4.96
C ALA A 18 -4.09 14.13 5.67
N PHE A 19 -4.69 13.26 6.48
CA PHE A 19 -3.97 12.20 7.19
C PHE A 19 -4.08 10.84 6.50
N ALA A 20 -4.62 10.79 5.29
CA ALA A 20 -4.66 9.55 4.54
C ALA A 20 -3.24 9.09 4.21
N ALA A 21 -3.02 7.79 4.22
CA ALA A 21 -1.73 7.21 3.90
C ALA A 21 -1.32 7.55 2.46
N ASP A 22 -0.03 7.79 2.26
CA ASP A 22 0.51 8.12 0.95
C ASP A 22 1.19 6.91 0.33
N GLY A 23 0.54 6.28 -0.63
CA GLY A 23 1.02 5.08 -1.29
C GLY A 23 2.36 5.30 -2.00
N ALA A 24 2.57 6.46 -2.62
CA ALA A 24 3.82 6.77 -3.29
C ALA A 24 4.99 6.79 -2.30
N THR A 25 4.80 7.37 -1.14
CA THR A 25 5.83 7.41 -0.10
C THR A 25 6.11 6.02 0.45
N ILE A 26 5.06 5.25 0.70
CA ILE A 26 5.20 3.88 1.20
C ILE A 26 5.94 3.02 0.19
N TYR A 27 5.65 3.18 -1.10
CA TYR A 27 6.26 2.39 -2.16
C TYR A 27 7.77 2.57 -2.26
N LYS A 28 8.33 3.64 -1.72
CA LYS A 28 9.79 3.84 -1.73
C LYS A 28 10.55 2.68 -1.12
N LYS A 29 9.94 1.97 -0.19
CA LYS A 29 10.54 0.78 0.43
C LYS A 29 10.55 -0.43 -0.50
N CYS A 30 9.81 -0.39 -1.59
CA CYS A 30 9.60 -1.51 -2.49
C CYS A 30 10.43 -1.42 -3.77
N VAL A 31 10.91 -0.22 -4.08
CA VAL A 31 11.55 0.08 -5.37
C VAL A 31 12.77 -0.79 -5.63
N ALA A 32 13.60 -1.02 -4.62
CA ALA A 32 14.86 -1.74 -4.81
C ALA A 32 14.65 -3.14 -5.38
N CYS A 33 13.57 -3.82 -4.97
CA CYS A 33 13.28 -5.18 -5.40
C CYS A 33 12.23 -5.25 -6.51
N HIS A 34 11.29 -4.31 -6.52
CA HIS A 34 10.15 -4.37 -7.45
C HIS A 34 10.23 -3.40 -8.61
N GLY A 35 11.19 -2.47 -8.60
CA GLY A 35 11.36 -1.50 -9.65
C GLY A 35 10.52 -0.24 -9.44
N ALA A 36 10.93 0.84 -10.11
CA ALA A 36 10.26 2.14 -9.97
C ALA A 36 8.81 2.11 -10.45
N LYS A 37 8.49 1.20 -11.38
CA LYS A 37 7.14 1.02 -11.93
C LYS A 37 6.54 -0.32 -11.53
N ALA A 38 7.06 -0.94 -10.47
CA ALA A 38 6.61 -2.24 -9.97
C ALA A 38 6.67 -3.34 -11.04
N GLU A 39 7.60 -3.23 -11.97
CA GLU A 39 7.68 -4.09 -13.15
C GLU A 39 8.58 -5.30 -12.99
N LYS A 40 9.39 -5.34 -11.92
CA LYS A 40 10.39 -6.41 -11.77
C LYS A 40 9.82 -7.68 -11.16
N VAL A 41 10.23 -8.82 -11.71
CA VAL A 41 10.04 -10.13 -11.08
C VAL A 41 11.22 -10.36 -10.14
N PHE A 42 10.94 -10.63 -8.85
CA PHE A 42 11.99 -10.78 -7.86
C PHE A 42 12.29 -12.24 -7.60
N ASN A 43 13.56 -12.64 -7.78
CA ASN A 43 14.06 -14.02 -7.54
C ASN A 43 13.24 -15.10 -8.26
N ASN A 44 12.64 -14.80 -9.39
CA ASN A 44 11.76 -15.71 -10.13
C ASN A 44 10.59 -16.25 -9.30
N LYS A 45 10.30 -15.65 -8.14
CA LYS A 45 9.25 -16.12 -7.23
C LYS A 45 8.15 -15.09 -7.04
N VAL A 46 8.50 -13.81 -6.98
CA VAL A 46 7.51 -12.77 -6.78
C VAL A 46 7.23 -12.13 -8.13
N PRO A 47 5.99 -12.22 -8.63
CA PRO A 47 5.66 -11.65 -9.94
C PRO A 47 5.79 -10.14 -9.93
N ALA A 48 5.87 -9.54 -11.11
CA ALA A 48 5.79 -8.08 -11.23
C ALA A 48 4.49 -7.64 -10.55
N LEU A 49 4.58 -6.64 -9.68
CA LEU A 49 3.40 -6.18 -8.92
C LEU A 49 2.33 -5.61 -9.83
N THR A 50 2.72 -5.10 -10.99
CA THR A 50 1.78 -4.60 -12.00
C THR A 50 0.93 -5.71 -12.60
N SER A 51 1.29 -6.99 -12.44
CA SER A 51 0.48 -8.10 -12.89
C SER A 51 -0.63 -8.47 -11.90
N LEU A 52 -0.63 -7.86 -10.72
CA LEU A 52 -1.58 -8.14 -9.65
C LEU A 52 -2.56 -6.98 -9.50
N ASP A 53 -3.81 -7.29 -9.14
CA ASP A 53 -4.76 -6.25 -8.80
C ASP A 53 -4.56 -5.78 -7.35
N ALA A 54 -5.25 -4.71 -6.97
CA ALA A 54 -5.09 -4.14 -5.63
C ALA A 54 -5.48 -5.15 -4.54
N ALA A 55 -6.55 -5.90 -4.75
CA ALA A 55 -6.99 -6.89 -3.77
C ALA A 55 -5.95 -7.98 -3.54
N ALA A 56 -5.29 -8.44 -4.60
CA ALA A 56 -4.26 -9.46 -4.50
C ALA A 56 -3.03 -8.93 -3.75
N ILE A 57 -2.64 -7.69 -4.00
CA ILE A 57 -1.51 -7.05 -3.32
C ILE A 57 -1.82 -6.86 -1.84
N GLU A 58 -3.03 -6.38 -1.51
CA GLU A 58 -3.45 -6.22 -0.13
C GLU A 58 -3.44 -7.55 0.62
N ALA A 59 -3.99 -8.58 0.02
CA ALA A 59 -4.03 -9.90 0.63
C ALA A 59 -2.63 -10.45 0.90
N ALA A 60 -1.71 -10.27 -0.05
CA ALA A 60 -0.34 -10.73 0.11
C ALA A 60 0.37 -9.99 1.24
N LEU A 61 0.24 -8.66 1.31
CA LEU A 61 0.88 -7.88 2.37
C LEU A 61 0.31 -8.21 3.74
N LYS A 62 -1.00 -8.33 3.86
CA LYS A 62 -1.63 -8.75 5.12
C LYS A 62 -1.17 -10.15 5.53
N GLY A 63 -1.03 -11.04 4.56
CA GLY A 63 -0.52 -12.38 4.81
C GLY A 63 0.89 -12.36 5.39
N TYR A 64 1.78 -11.56 4.83
CA TYR A 64 3.15 -11.47 5.34
C TYR A 64 3.19 -10.97 6.79
N LYS A 65 2.30 -10.08 7.18
CA LYS A 65 2.22 -9.62 8.57
C LYS A 65 1.92 -10.76 9.53
N THR A 66 1.12 -11.71 9.11
CA THR A 66 0.68 -12.83 9.97
C THR A 66 1.55 -14.08 9.79
N GLY A 67 2.60 -14.00 8.97
CA GLY A 67 3.54 -15.11 8.79
C GLY A 67 3.28 -15.97 7.58
N ALA A 68 2.26 -15.67 6.76
CA ALA A 68 2.05 -16.37 5.50
C ALA A 68 3.22 -16.07 4.55
N ASN A 69 3.49 -16.99 3.63
CA ASN A 69 4.67 -16.89 2.78
C ASN A 69 4.31 -17.29 1.35
N LYS A 70 3.36 -16.56 0.77
CA LYS A 70 2.77 -16.92 -0.51
C LYS A 70 3.82 -17.05 -1.64
N PHE A 71 4.76 -16.12 -1.68
CA PHE A 71 5.77 -16.09 -2.75
C PHE A 71 7.15 -16.55 -2.28
N GLY A 72 7.27 -17.12 -1.09
CA GLY A 72 8.51 -17.69 -0.62
C GLY A 72 9.54 -16.73 -0.05
N LEU A 73 9.17 -15.47 0.20
CA LEU A 73 10.10 -14.44 0.69
C LEU A 73 9.64 -13.80 1.99
N GLY A 74 8.97 -14.58 2.83
CA GLY A 74 8.41 -14.07 4.08
C GLY A 74 9.46 -13.48 5.02
N ALA A 75 10.67 -14.05 5.05
CA ALA A 75 11.74 -13.53 5.90
C ALA A 75 12.12 -12.09 5.55
N ILE A 76 12.00 -11.72 4.28
CA ILE A 76 12.31 -10.37 3.80
C ILE A 76 11.10 -9.46 3.95
N LEU A 77 9.92 -9.95 3.58
CA LEU A 77 8.72 -9.12 3.49
C LEU A 77 8.00 -8.91 4.82
N LYS A 78 8.11 -9.84 5.75
CA LYS A 78 7.46 -9.69 7.05
C LYS A 78 7.92 -8.42 7.80
N PRO A 79 9.23 -8.14 7.90
CA PRO A 79 9.68 -6.90 8.55
C PRO A 79 9.19 -5.63 7.85
N ILE A 80 9.01 -5.70 6.53
CA ILE A 80 8.53 -4.55 5.75
C ILE A 80 7.03 -4.36 5.95
N ALA A 81 6.26 -5.43 5.92
CA ALA A 81 4.80 -5.38 6.03
C ALA A 81 4.30 -5.16 7.46
N THR A 82 5.01 -5.67 8.45
CA THR A 82 4.54 -5.64 9.84
C THR A 82 4.20 -4.23 10.34
N PRO A 83 5.03 -3.20 10.10
CA PRO A 83 4.69 -1.85 10.55
C PRO A 83 3.60 -1.16 9.73
N MET A 84 3.16 -1.74 8.63
CA MET A 84 2.13 -1.13 7.79
C MET A 84 0.74 -1.34 8.38
N SER A 85 -0.03 -0.26 8.50
CA SER A 85 -1.44 -0.35 8.87
C SER A 85 -2.26 -0.86 7.68
N ASP A 86 -3.53 -1.19 7.92
CA ASP A 86 -4.43 -1.56 6.82
C ASP A 86 -4.59 -0.41 5.83
N ASP A 87 -4.60 0.84 6.30
CA ASP A 87 -4.67 2.00 5.42
C ASP A 87 -3.41 2.13 4.58
N ASP A 88 -2.23 1.87 5.17
CA ASP A 88 -0.96 1.87 4.43
C ASP A 88 -0.97 0.82 3.32
N ILE A 89 -1.43 -0.36 3.65
CA ILE A 89 -1.49 -1.48 2.70
C ILE A 89 -2.44 -1.14 1.55
N GLN A 90 -3.60 -0.60 1.85
CA GLN A 90 -4.55 -0.19 0.82
C GLN A 90 -3.96 0.91 -0.06
N ALA A 91 -3.34 1.91 0.55
CA ALA A 91 -2.78 3.04 -0.18
C ALA A 91 -1.67 2.59 -1.13
N VAL A 92 -0.76 1.73 -0.70
CA VAL A 92 0.32 1.27 -1.57
C VAL A 92 -0.22 0.34 -2.68
N ALA A 93 -1.19 -0.49 -2.36
CA ALA A 93 -1.81 -1.35 -3.37
C ALA A 93 -2.48 -0.53 -4.47
N GLU A 94 -3.19 0.52 -4.09
CA GLU A 94 -3.83 1.43 -5.06
C GLU A 94 -2.79 2.22 -5.84
N TYR A 95 -1.73 2.67 -5.20
CA TYR A 95 -0.66 3.37 -5.89
C TYR A 95 -0.03 2.50 -6.98
N ILE A 96 0.22 1.24 -6.69
CA ILE A 96 0.81 0.30 -7.66
C ILE A 96 -0.09 0.18 -8.90
N GLN A 97 -1.41 0.24 -8.73
CA GLN A 97 -2.32 0.19 -9.87
C GLN A 97 -2.12 1.38 -10.82
N THR A 98 -1.67 2.51 -10.32
CA THR A 98 -1.42 3.69 -11.15
C THR A 98 -0.13 3.56 -11.97
N LEU A 99 0.71 2.59 -11.66
CA LEU A 99 1.98 2.37 -12.36
C LEU A 99 1.84 1.47 -13.59
N LYS A 100 0.68 0.89 -13.79
CA LYS A 100 0.41 0.00 -14.93
C LYS A 100 0.41 0.71 -16.26
#